data_c8bcf212e4307474cafdadd83de6b50f
#
_entry.id   c8bcf212e4307474cafdadd83de6b50f
#
_cell.length_a   1.000
_cell.length_b   1.000
_cell.length_c   1.000
_cell.angle_alpha   90.00
_cell.angle_beta   90.00
_cell.angle_gamma   90.00
#
_symmetry.space_group_name_H-M   'P 1'
#
loop_
_entity.id
_entity.type
_entity.pdbx_description
1 polymer ?
#
loop_
_entity_poly.entity_id
_entity_poly.type
_entity_poly.pdbx_seq_one_letter_code
_entity_poly.pdbx_strand_id
1 'polypeptide(L)'
;REIVDNLRKLDPDLLFFGGDQTYRHTEHTAGWIEFGLQYRDIIRDRPTVSIPDDHDVGHPNVWGENGKRSTIPGDADGGYRYPVAYVNQVQRQQTWNLPDPVDPEPIGRNIGVYFTRHHIGGIDFAILEDRKFKTGPAGKIPKMGPRPDHINDPAYDPKTIDLPGLELLGPRQERFLENWSSDWSGAQMKAVLSQTAFCGAVHLHGNPNNRLLADLDCNGWPQTPSRRALSLIRKAQAVHLCGDQHLAVVVQHGIQEHGDGPYGFTGPALVNTIYGRWWHPEDEKAGPNPVPESPLPWTGDFKDGLGNKLSMLAYANPEDISDERKRSDGFGIARFNKTTDQITFECWPRFSKVEDGDQAQFPGW
;
A
#
# COMPACT_ATOMS: atom_id res chain seq x y z
N ARG A 1 -5.87 -18.42 -11.51
CA ARG A 1 -4.91 -19.29 -12.19
C ARG A 1 -4.01 -18.50 -13.15
N GLU A 2 -4.57 -17.57 -13.92
CA GLU A 2 -3.87 -16.77 -14.94
C GLU A 2 -2.64 -16.03 -14.36
N ILE A 3 -2.80 -15.37 -13.20
CA ILE A 3 -1.70 -14.70 -12.50
C ILE A 3 -0.60 -15.69 -12.12
N VAL A 4 -0.96 -16.85 -11.56
CA VAL A 4 0.00 -17.89 -11.16
C VAL A 4 0.80 -18.39 -12.36
N ASP A 5 0.11 -18.64 -13.50
CA ASP A 5 0.75 -19.12 -14.72
C ASP A 5 1.72 -18.06 -15.30
N ASN A 6 1.37 -16.77 -15.25
CA ASN A 6 2.23 -15.68 -15.66
C ASN A 6 3.44 -15.49 -14.73
N LEU A 7 3.22 -15.53 -13.41
CA LEU A 7 4.31 -15.42 -12.43
C LEU A 7 5.30 -16.59 -12.54
N ARG A 8 4.83 -17.80 -12.87
CA ARG A 8 5.74 -18.93 -13.14
C ARG A 8 6.65 -18.70 -14.35
N LYS A 9 6.16 -18.01 -15.38
CA LYS A 9 6.94 -17.68 -16.58
C LYS A 9 7.93 -16.55 -16.32
N LEU A 10 7.53 -15.55 -15.55
CA LEU A 10 8.40 -14.44 -15.15
C LEU A 10 9.44 -14.82 -14.11
N ASP A 11 9.19 -15.92 -13.37
CA ASP A 11 10.09 -16.55 -12.39
C ASP A 11 10.71 -15.57 -11.38
N PRO A 12 9.92 -14.83 -10.58
CA PRO A 12 10.44 -13.86 -9.63
C PRO A 12 11.21 -14.54 -8.48
N ASP A 13 12.27 -13.89 -7.98
CA ASP A 13 13.07 -14.37 -6.86
C ASP A 13 12.37 -14.26 -5.50
N LEU A 14 11.40 -13.35 -5.36
CA LEU A 14 10.67 -13.06 -4.14
C LEU A 14 9.22 -12.72 -4.48
N LEU A 15 8.28 -13.23 -3.68
CA LEU A 15 6.88 -12.84 -3.73
C LEU A 15 6.55 -11.93 -2.54
N PHE A 16 5.82 -10.85 -2.79
CA PHE A 16 5.29 -9.96 -1.76
C PHE A 16 3.78 -9.84 -1.90
N PHE A 17 3.06 -10.17 -0.81
CA PHE A 17 1.63 -9.97 -0.66
C PHE A 17 1.39 -8.96 0.45
N GLY A 18 0.95 -7.75 0.07
CA GLY A 18 0.87 -6.58 0.93
C GLY A 18 -0.33 -6.54 1.87
N GLY A 19 -1.11 -7.61 1.94
CA GLY A 19 -2.31 -7.68 2.78
C GLY A 19 -3.54 -8.09 1.99
N ASP A 20 -4.67 -8.22 2.69
CA ASP A 20 -5.97 -8.55 2.13
C ASP A 20 -6.01 -9.88 1.36
N GLN A 21 -5.27 -10.88 1.87
CA GLN A 21 -5.30 -12.22 1.29
C GLN A 21 -6.64 -12.90 1.46
N THR A 22 -7.46 -12.45 2.42
CA THR A 22 -8.80 -12.99 2.62
C THR A 22 -9.80 -11.94 3.12
N TYR A 23 -10.98 -11.94 2.51
CA TYR A 23 -12.15 -11.16 2.95
C TYR A 23 -13.12 -12.00 3.80
N ARG A 24 -12.70 -13.16 4.28
CA ARG A 24 -13.47 -14.00 5.22
C ARG A 24 -13.28 -13.50 6.65
N HIS A 25 -13.92 -12.40 6.98
CA HIS A 25 -13.69 -11.60 8.19
C HIS A 25 -13.74 -12.36 9.53
N THR A 26 -14.42 -13.50 9.62
CA THR A 26 -14.50 -14.32 10.85
C THR A 26 -13.85 -15.69 10.69
N GLU A 27 -13.33 -16.00 9.51
CA GLU A 27 -12.82 -17.31 9.12
C GLU A 27 -11.43 -17.19 8.47
N HIS A 28 -10.57 -16.32 9.00
CA HIS A 28 -9.27 -16.03 8.40
C HIS A 28 -8.46 -17.28 8.09
N THR A 29 -8.41 -18.26 9.01
CA THR A 29 -7.64 -19.51 8.77
C THR A 29 -8.12 -20.25 7.53
N ALA A 30 -9.44 -20.34 7.31
CA ALA A 30 -9.98 -20.98 6.11
C ALA A 30 -9.62 -20.20 4.84
N GLY A 31 -9.78 -18.88 4.87
CA GLY A 31 -9.38 -17.99 3.76
C GLY A 31 -7.88 -18.04 3.47
N TRP A 32 -7.05 -18.08 4.51
CA TRP A 32 -5.59 -18.21 4.39
C TRP A 32 -5.17 -19.53 3.74
N ILE A 33 -5.83 -20.64 4.12
CA ILE A 33 -5.59 -21.94 3.48
C ILE A 33 -6.02 -21.92 2.00
N GLU A 34 -7.16 -21.31 1.68
CA GLU A 34 -7.61 -21.15 0.29
C GLU A 34 -6.63 -20.32 -0.54
N PHE A 35 -6.17 -19.20 -0.01
CA PHE A 35 -5.12 -18.39 -0.63
C PHE A 35 -3.86 -19.23 -0.88
N GLY A 36 -3.37 -19.94 0.13
CA GLY A 36 -2.22 -20.84 0.00
C GLY A 36 -2.41 -21.93 -1.07
N LEU A 37 -3.60 -22.50 -1.17
CA LEU A 37 -3.93 -23.52 -2.21
C LEU A 37 -3.99 -22.92 -3.62
N GLN A 38 -4.50 -21.68 -3.76
CA GLN A 38 -4.57 -20.97 -5.04
C GLN A 38 -3.18 -20.63 -5.59
N TYR A 39 -2.27 -20.20 -4.71
CA TYR A 39 -0.93 -19.75 -5.07
C TYR A 39 0.18 -20.77 -4.83
N ARG A 40 -0.17 -22.01 -4.40
CA ARG A 40 0.78 -23.07 -3.99
C ARG A 40 1.90 -23.32 -5.01
N ASP A 41 1.58 -23.20 -6.31
CA ASP A 41 2.51 -23.55 -7.38
C ASP A 41 3.64 -22.49 -7.56
N ILE A 42 3.51 -21.34 -6.90
CA ILE A 42 4.56 -20.31 -6.87
C ILE A 42 5.14 -20.07 -5.47
N ILE A 43 4.32 -20.15 -4.41
CA ILE A 43 4.79 -19.93 -3.04
C ILE A 43 5.62 -21.08 -2.48
N ARG A 44 5.45 -22.30 -3.03
CA ARG A 44 6.15 -23.52 -2.59
C ARG A 44 7.66 -23.42 -2.77
N ASP A 45 8.11 -22.79 -3.85
CA ASP A 45 9.48 -22.85 -4.33
C ASP A 45 10.19 -21.49 -4.22
N ARG A 46 9.52 -20.44 -3.70
CA ARG A 46 10.04 -19.08 -3.66
C ARG A 46 9.90 -18.47 -2.27
N PRO A 47 10.89 -17.69 -1.83
CA PRO A 47 10.71 -16.82 -0.67
C PRO A 47 9.45 -15.99 -0.83
N THR A 48 8.65 -15.93 0.22
CA THR A 48 7.37 -15.22 0.20
C THR A 48 7.24 -14.36 1.44
N VAL A 49 7.06 -13.06 1.24
CA VAL A 49 6.67 -12.10 2.28
C VAL A 49 5.16 -11.91 2.20
N SER A 50 4.47 -12.16 3.30
CA SER A 50 3.05 -11.85 3.45
C SER A 50 2.85 -11.11 4.75
N ILE A 51 2.12 -10.01 4.69
CA ILE A 51 1.76 -9.20 5.86
C ILE A 51 0.25 -9.02 5.90
N PRO A 52 -0.38 -9.01 7.10
CA PRO A 52 -1.81 -8.79 7.20
C PRO A 52 -2.18 -7.32 7.00
N ASP A 53 -3.35 -7.10 6.41
CA ASP A 53 -3.99 -5.80 6.38
C ASP A 53 -5.34 -5.83 7.11
N ASP A 54 -6.20 -4.84 6.93
CA ASP A 54 -7.44 -4.66 7.67
C ASP A 54 -8.46 -5.78 7.43
N HIS A 55 -8.70 -6.19 6.19
CA HIS A 55 -9.63 -7.28 5.90
C HIS A 55 -9.16 -8.64 6.43
N ASP A 56 -7.85 -8.88 6.52
CA ASP A 56 -7.32 -10.09 7.14
C ASP A 56 -7.67 -10.21 8.62
N VAL A 57 -7.69 -9.09 9.35
CA VAL A 57 -8.13 -9.05 10.75
C VAL A 57 -9.64 -8.81 10.90
N GLY A 58 -10.37 -8.81 9.79
CA GLY A 58 -11.83 -8.78 9.76
C GLY A 58 -12.45 -7.39 9.84
N HIS A 59 -11.74 -6.37 9.41
CA HIS A 59 -12.18 -4.98 9.43
C HIS A 59 -12.26 -4.41 8.01
N PRO A 60 -13.20 -3.51 7.72
CA PRO A 60 -13.19 -2.74 6.48
C PRO A 60 -12.14 -1.63 6.46
N ASN A 61 -11.63 -1.21 7.63
CA ASN A 61 -10.51 -0.31 7.84
C ASN A 61 -9.96 -0.52 9.25
N VAL A 62 -8.64 -0.52 9.41
CA VAL A 62 -7.97 -0.58 10.70
C VAL A 62 -6.98 0.57 10.81
N TRP A 63 -7.23 1.43 11.79
CA TRP A 63 -6.27 2.40 12.28
C TRP A 63 -6.08 2.09 13.75
N GLY A 64 -5.10 1.25 14.03
CA GLY A 64 -4.98 0.54 15.30
C GLY A 64 -4.78 1.43 16.52
N GLU A 65 -4.33 2.66 16.33
CA GLU A 65 -4.16 3.70 17.35
C GLU A 65 -3.65 3.13 18.69
N ASN A 66 -2.55 2.38 18.60
CA ASN A 66 -1.93 1.68 19.75
C ASN A 66 -2.88 0.68 20.48
N GLY A 67 -3.68 -0.06 19.72
CA GLY A 67 -4.56 -1.10 20.24
C GLY A 67 -5.95 -0.63 20.64
N LYS A 68 -6.40 0.50 20.14
CA LYS A 68 -7.75 1.03 20.40
C LYS A 68 -8.83 -0.01 20.11
N ARG A 69 -9.82 -0.10 20.99
CA ARG A 69 -11.01 -0.91 20.78
C ARG A 69 -12.03 -0.12 19.96
N SER A 70 -12.69 -0.78 19.01
CA SER A 70 -13.82 -0.18 18.32
C SER A 70 -14.96 0.15 19.28
N THR A 71 -15.50 1.34 19.17
CA THR A 71 -16.58 1.87 20.02
C THR A 71 -17.85 2.14 19.25
N ILE A 72 -17.80 2.05 17.91
CA ILE A 72 -18.98 2.30 17.06
C ILE A 72 -19.27 1.09 16.15
N PRO A 73 -20.55 0.89 15.77
CA PRO A 73 -20.93 -0.20 14.88
C PRO A 73 -20.19 -0.13 13.53
N GLY A 74 -19.83 -1.27 12.99
CA GLY A 74 -19.17 -1.36 11.70
C GLY A 74 -17.70 -0.95 11.71
N ASP A 75 -17.09 -0.75 12.91
CA ASP A 75 -15.68 -0.37 13.07
C ASP A 75 -15.26 0.89 12.29
N ALA A 76 -16.21 1.75 12.01
CA ALA A 76 -15.95 3.00 11.28
C ALA A 76 -15.03 3.98 12.04
N ASP A 77 -14.64 3.67 13.27
CA ASP A 77 -13.60 4.37 14.03
C ASP A 77 -12.21 3.73 13.87
N GLY A 78 -12.09 2.67 13.05
CA GLY A 78 -10.85 1.95 12.78
C GLY A 78 -10.30 1.12 13.95
N GLY A 79 -11.02 1.08 15.09
CA GLY A 79 -10.59 0.30 16.25
C GLY A 79 -10.84 -1.20 16.09
N TYR A 80 -10.16 -2.01 16.90
CA TYR A 80 -10.31 -3.47 16.89
C TYR A 80 -11.63 -3.92 17.53
N ARG A 81 -12.48 -4.63 16.82
CA ARG A 81 -13.70 -5.26 17.35
C ARG A 81 -13.50 -6.74 17.70
N TYR A 82 -12.60 -7.42 17.03
CA TYR A 82 -12.34 -8.84 17.27
C TYR A 82 -11.47 -9.09 18.49
N PRO A 83 -11.52 -10.30 19.07
CA PRO A 83 -10.66 -10.68 20.17
C PRO A 83 -9.16 -10.56 19.82
N VAL A 84 -8.36 -10.10 20.78
CA VAL A 84 -6.90 -9.96 20.60
C VAL A 84 -6.24 -11.27 20.17
N ALA A 85 -6.71 -12.41 20.70
CA ALA A 85 -6.20 -13.72 20.31
C ALA A 85 -6.36 -13.98 18.81
N TYR A 86 -7.49 -13.56 18.21
CA TYR A 86 -7.72 -13.66 16.77
C TYR A 86 -6.78 -12.77 15.97
N VAL A 87 -6.67 -11.49 16.33
CA VAL A 87 -5.77 -10.53 15.66
C VAL A 87 -4.33 -11.03 15.68
N ASN A 88 -3.87 -11.51 16.86
CA ASN A 88 -2.52 -12.06 17.00
C ASN A 88 -2.32 -13.38 16.26
N GLN A 89 -3.38 -14.20 16.11
CA GLN A 89 -3.33 -15.41 15.31
C GLN A 89 -3.14 -15.09 13.84
N VAL A 90 -3.91 -14.14 13.28
CA VAL A 90 -3.78 -13.69 11.89
C VAL A 90 -2.35 -13.24 11.61
N GLN A 91 -1.80 -12.36 12.45
CA GLN A 91 -0.42 -11.91 12.30
C GLN A 91 0.57 -13.07 12.28
N ARG A 92 0.49 -13.98 13.26
CA ARG A 92 1.42 -15.13 13.32
C ARG A 92 1.28 -16.06 12.11
N GLN A 93 0.06 -16.26 11.60
CA GLN A 93 -0.16 -17.11 10.42
C GLN A 93 0.45 -16.52 9.16
N GLN A 94 0.46 -15.20 9.02
CA GLN A 94 1.01 -14.55 7.83
C GLN A 94 2.52 -14.31 7.91
N THR A 95 3.06 -14.11 9.10
CA THR A 95 4.47 -13.73 9.27
C THR A 95 5.37 -14.85 9.82
N TRP A 96 4.86 -16.07 9.96
CA TRP A 96 5.56 -17.19 10.63
C TRP A 96 6.89 -17.59 9.99
N ASN A 97 7.06 -17.35 8.70
CA ASN A 97 8.23 -17.71 7.89
C ASN A 97 9.20 -16.54 7.71
N LEU A 98 8.89 -15.39 8.28
CA LEU A 98 9.70 -14.18 8.18
C LEU A 98 10.67 -14.07 9.36
N PRO A 99 11.71 -13.23 9.28
CA PRO A 99 12.60 -12.98 10.41
C PRO A 99 11.85 -12.50 11.65
N ASP A 100 12.42 -12.68 12.83
CA ASP A 100 11.83 -12.16 14.07
C ASP A 100 11.60 -10.64 13.99
N PRO A 101 10.55 -10.12 14.64
CA PRO A 101 10.30 -8.69 14.69
C PRO A 101 11.44 -7.97 15.41
N VAL A 102 11.84 -6.82 14.91
CA VAL A 102 12.90 -5.98 15.53
C VAL A 102 12.49 -5.55 16.95
N ASP A 103 11.22 -5.31 17.16
CA ASP A 103 10.66 -4.93 18.44
C ASP A 103 9.35 -5.74 18.67
N PRO A 104 9.42 -6.83 19.44
CA PRO A 104 8.27 -7.72 19.67
C PRO A 104 7.27 -7.18 20.70
N GLU A 105 7.56 -6.05 21.36
CA GLU A 105 6.69 -5.50 22.41
C GLU A 105 5.28 -5.22 21.82
N PRO A 106 4.23 -5.78 22.40
CA PRO A 106 2.88 -5.52 21.93
C PRO A 106 2.46 -4.07 22.18
N ILE A 107 1.50 -3.61 21.42
CA ILE A 107 0.77 -2.37 21.70
C ILE A 107 -0.35 -2.63 22.72
N GLY A 108 -1.14 -1.60 23.02
CA GLY A 108 -2.25 -1.69 23.98
C GLY A 108 -3.09 -2.95 23.81
N ARG A 109 -3.61 -3.47 24.91
CA ARG A 109 -4.41 -4.71 24.96
C ARG A 109 -3.66 -5.99 24.59
N ASN A 110 -2.33 -5.98 24.58
CA ASN A 110 -1.48 -7.11 24.13
C ASN A 110 -1.68 -7.49 22.66
N ILE A 111 -1.96 -6.53 21.80
CA ILE A 111 -1.97 -6.74 20.35
C ILE A 111 -0.53 -6.73 19.86
N GLY A 112 -0.10 -7.85 19.27
CA GLY A 112 1.22 -7.99 18.67
C GLY A 112 1.41 -7.07 17.47
N VAL A 113 2.63 -6.62 17.27
CA VAL A 113 3.05 -5.87 16.09
C VAL A 113 4.16 -6.61 15.39
N TYR A 114 4.29 -6.38 14.08
CA TYR A 114 5.32 -7.01 13.30
C TYR A 114 5.93 -6.01 12.33
N PHE A 115 7.15 -5.63 12.59
CA PHE A 115 8.00 -4.91 11.65
C PHE A 115 9.43 -5.43 11.80
N THR A 116 10.15 -5.55 10.70
CA THR A 116 11.46 -6.20 10.70
C THR A 116 12.30 -5.80 9.50
N ARG A 117 13.55 -6.22 9.52
CA ARG A 117 14.49 -6.20 8.40
C ARG A 117 14.54 -7.58 7.76
N HIS A 118 14.50 -7.63 6.43
CA HIS A 118 14.65 -8.87 5.68
C HIS A 118 15.63 -8.69 4.52
N HIS A 119 16.70 -9.49 4.51
CA HIS A 119 17.77 -9.37 3.53
C HIS A 119 17.76 -10.56 2.58
N ILE A 120 17.56 -10.30 1.29
CA ILE A 120 17.51 -11.31 0.23
C ILE A 120 18.29 -10.81 -0.98
N GLY A 121 19.24 -11.62 -1.48
CA GLY A 121 19.92 -11.37 -2.75
C GLY A 121 20.69 -10.05 -2.82
N GLY A 122 21.11 -9.47 -1.70
CA GLY A 122 21.78 -8.16 -1.64
C GLY A 122 20.80 -6.97 -1.62
N ILE A 123 19.50 -7.24 -1.59
CA ILE A 123 18.47 -6.23 -1.36
C ILE A 123 18.04 -6.29 0.10
N ASP A 124 17.98 -5.15 0.75
CA ASP A 124 17.60 -5.04 2.16
C ASP A 124 16.21 -4.42 2.27
N PHE A 125 15.27 -5.21 2.77
CA PHE A 125 13.87 -4.83 2.91
C PHE A 125 13.56 -4.40 4.34
N ALA A 126 12.98 -3.21 4.52
CA ALA A 126 12.27 -2.86 5.74
C ALA A 126 10.79 -3.23 5.56
N ILE A 127 10.30 -4.19 6.31
CA ILE A 127 8.88 -4.57 6.38
C ILE A 127 8.25 -3.75 7.50
N LEU A 128 7.23 -2.97 7.17
CA LEU A 128 6.56 -2.08 8.11
C LEU A 128 5.20 -2.60 8.55
N GLU A 129 4.73 -2.06 9.64
CA GLU A 129 3.38 -2.22 10.17
C GLU A 129 2.70 -0.84 10.17
N ASP A 130 1.98 -0.50 9.11
CA ASP A 130 1.46 0.85 8.93
C ASP A 130 0.01 1.04 9.40
N ARG A 131 -0.62 0.00 9.95
CA ARG A 131 -1.99 0.05 10.48
C ARG A 131 -2.06 0.25 11.99
N LYS A 132 -1.26 -0.47 12.77
CA LYS A 132 -1.47 -0.62 14.22
C LYS A 132 -1.07 0.59 15.06
N PHE A 133 -0.25 1.48 14.51
CA PHE A 133 0.13 2.73 15.18
C PHE A 133 -0.65 3.94 14.64
N LYS A 134 -1.27 3.81 13.47
CA LYS A 134 -1.94 4.92 12.78
C LYS A 134 -3.13 5.42 13.58
N THR A 135 -3.21 6.75 13.73
CA THR A 135 -4.35 7.42 14.35
C THR A 135 -5.59 7.27 13.47
N GLY A 136 -6.73 6.91 14.08
CA GLY A 136 -8.02 6.91 13.39
C GLY A 136 -8.63 8.32 13.30
N PRO A 137 -9.34 8.66 12.21
CA PRO A 137 -9.91 10.00 12.02
C PRO A 137 -11.11 10.28 12.93
N ALA A 138 -11.89 9.25 13.30
CA ALA A 138 -13.11 9.43 14.07
C ALA A 138 -12.86 10.09 15.43
N GLY A 139 -13.53 11.21 15.68
CA GLY A 139 -13.40 11.99 16.92
C GLY A 139 -12.12 12.81 17.02
N LYS A 140 -11.23 12.77 16.02
CA LYS A 140 -10.01 13.60 15.91
C LYS A 140 -10.21 14.77 14.97
N ILE A 141 -10.84 14.51 13.84
CA ILE A 141 -11.16 15.52 12.83
C ILE A 141 -12.67 15.59 12.61
N PRO A 142 -13.19 16.71 12.07
CA PRO A 142 -14.60 16.80 11.71
C PRO A 142 -14.98 15.72 10.69
N LYS A 143 -16.20 15.17 10.83
CA LYS A 143 -16.75 14.29 9.80
C LYS A 143 -17.18 15.12 8.60
N MET A 144 -16.54 14.93 7.46
CA MET A 144 -16.75 15.67 6.22
C MET A 144 -17.12 14.76 5.03
N GLY A 145 -17.82 13.66 5.34
CA GLY A 145 -18.25 12.70 4.33
C GLY A 145 -19.10 11.58 4.90
N PRO A 146 -19.45 10.58 4.10
CA PRO A 146 -20.33 9.49 4.51
C PRO A 146 -19.72 8.59 5.60
N ARG A 147 -18.39 8.48 5.61
CA ARG A 147 -17.60 7.75 6.60
C ARG A 147 -16.57 8.70 7.24
N PRO A 148 -15.99 8.37 8.40
CA PRO A 148 -14.94 9.21 9.02
C PRO A 148 -13.71 9.43 8.15
N ASP A 149 -13.37 8.47 7.30
CA ASP A 149 -12.23 8.44 6.41
C ASP A 149 -12.50 9.02 5.01
N HIS A 150 -13.75 9.07 4.58
CA HIS A 150 -14.13 9.54 3.25
C HIS A 150 -14.57 11.01 3.29
N ILE A 151 -13.82 11.88 2.63
CA ILE A 151 -14.12 13.31 2.57
C ILE A 151 -14.69 13.65 1.19
N ASN A 152 -15.89 14.25 1.18
CA ASN A 152 -16.54 14.77 -0.02
C ASN A 152 -17.24 16.11 0.20
N ASP A 153 -17.06 16.75 1.35
CA ASP A 153 -17.60 18.09 1.65
C ASP A 153 -16.80 19.14 0.89
N PRO A 154 -17.41 19.97 0.04
CA PRO A 154 -16.73 21.06 -0.69
C PRO A 154 -16.04 22.11 0.20
N ALA A 155 -16.42 22.21 1.46
CA ALA A 155 -15.77 23.12 2.43
C ALA A 155 -14.46 22.57 3.00
N TYR A 156 -14.04 21.38 2.58
CA TYR A 156 -12.82 20.73 3.05
C TYR A 156 -11.55 21.51 2.70
N ASP A 157 -10.70 21.70 3.71
CA ASP A 157 -9.33 22.20 3.54
C ASP A 157 -8.36 21.17 4.16
N PRO A 158 -7.44 20.57 3.40
CA PRO A 158 -6.50 19.57 3.90
C PRO A 158 -5.59 20.05 5.03
N LYS A 159 -5.41 21.37 5.18
CA LYS A 159 -4.64 21.94 6.30
C LYS A 159 -5.34 21.78 7.65
N THR A 160 -6.65 21.61 7.66
CA THR A 160 -7.44 21.52 8.90
C THR A 160 -7.40 20.14 9.54
N ILE A 161 -6.83 19.15 8.87
CA ILE A 161 -6.79 17.74 9.32
C ILE A 161 -5.38 17.24 9.65
N ASP A 162 -4.34 18.04 9.42
CA ASP A 162 -2.94 17.74 9.81
C ASP A 162 -2.68 18.27 11.25
N LEU A 163 -3.30 17.61 12.23
CA LEU A 163 -3.29 18.07 13.60
C LEU A 163 -2.05 17.61 14.37
N PRO A 164 -1.58 18.37 15.37
CA PRO A 164 -0.50 17.94 16.25
C PRO A 164 -0.86 16.64 17.01
N GLY A 165 0.10 15.76 17.18
CA GLY A 165 -0.05 14.52 17.97
C GLY A 165 -0.70 13.36 17.22
N LEU A 166 -1.02 13.51 15.94
CA LEU A 166 -1.41 12.39 15.10
C LEU A 166 -0.19 11.51 14.77
N GLU A 167 -0.39 10.21 14.70
CA GLU A 167 0.66 9.22 14.43
C GLU A 167 0.34 8.38 13.18
N LEU A 168 1.39 7.88 12.54
CA LEU A 168 1.31 6.92 11.43
C LEU A 168 2.09 5.65 11.79
N LEU A 169 3.40 5.66 11.70
CA LEU A 169 4.24 4.52 12.01
C LEU A 169 4.59 4.39 13.50
N GLY A 170 4.40 5.48 14.25
CA GLY A 170 4.79 5.55 15.64
C GLY A 170 6.31 5.63 15.88
N PRO A 171 6.73 6.10 17.06
CA PRO A 171 8.15 6.37 17.33
C PRO A 171 9.04 5.12 17.32
N ARG A 172 8.48 3.93 17.54
CA ARG A 172 9.22 2.66 17.52
C ARG A 172 9.69 2.32 16.11
N GLN A 173 8.80 2.41 15.12
CA GLN A 173 9.14 2.15 13.72
C GLN A 173 9.96 3.29 13.11
N GLU A 174 9.69 4.54 13.49
CA GLU A 174 10.51 5.68 13.03
C GLU A 174 11.97 5.50 13.48
N ARG A 175 12.23 5.05 14.72
CA ARG A 175 13.59 4.70 15.18
C ARG A 175 14.19 3.50 14.42
N PHE A 176 13.38 2.49 14.15
CA PHE A 176 13.83 1.35 13.33
C PHE A 176 14.26 1.83 11.94
N LEU A 177 13.43 2.61 11.26
CA LEU A 177 13.74 3.16 9.93
C LEU A 177 14.96 4.07 9.96
N GLU A 178 15.13 4.92 10.99
CA GLU A 178 16.30 5.78 11.14
C GLU A 178 17.60 4.97 11.20
N ASN A 179 17.63 3.91 12.00
CA ASN A 179 18.78 3.02 12.12
C ASN A 179 19.01 2.25 10.80
N TRP A 180 17.95 1.66 10.25
CA TRP A 180 18.01 0.89 9.01
C TRP A 180 18.43 1.76 7.83
N SER A 181 18.01 3.01 7.75
CA SER A 181 18.34 3.92 6.65
C SER A 181 19.86 4.12 6.51
N SER A 182 20.56 4.08 7.61
CA SER A 182 22.01 4.33 7.66
C SER A 182 22.87 3.06 7.61
N ASP A 183 22.28 1.90 7.90
CA ASP A 183 22.99 0.61 7.86
C ASP A 183 22.92 -0.02 6.47
N TRP A 184 24.04 0.02 5.74
CA TRP A 184 24.20 -0.59 4.42
C TRP A 184 25.00 -1.90 4.44
N SER A 185 25.23 -2.48 5.63
CA SER A 185 25.98 -3.73 5.76
C SER A 185 25.28 -4.87 5.03
N GLY A 186 25.97 -5.43 4.02
CA GLY A 186 25.48 -6.50 3.17
C GLY A 186 24.46 -6.07 2.09
N ALA A 187 23.99 -4.83 2.09
CA ALA A 187 23.01 -4.33 1.14
C ALA A 187 23.66 -3.59 -0.03
N GLN A 188 23.14 -3.81 -1.22
CA GLN A 188 23.47 -3.05 -2.42
C GLN A 188 22.33 -2.10 -2.79
N MET A 189 21.10 -2.50 -2.54
CA MET A 189 19.90 -1.71 -2.75
C MET A 189 18.93 -1.90 -1.57
N LYS A 190 17.97 -0.99 -1.43
CA LYS A 190 16.99 -1.04 -0.34
C LYS A 190 15.57 -0.84 -0.86
N ALA A 191 14.60 -1.47 -0.19
CA ALA A 191 13.18 -1.25 -0.40
C ALA A 191 12.40 -1.29 0.91
N VAL A 192 11.27 -0.59 0.95
CA VAL A 192 10.31 -0.66 2.04
C VAL A 192 9.07 -1.41 1.54
N LEU A 193 8.61 -2.37 2.33
CA LEU A 193 7.37 -3.10 2.10
C LEU A 193 6.36 -2.72 3.19
N SER A 194 5.17 -2.30 2.80
CA SER A 194 4.09 -2.03 3.75
C SER A 194 2.72 -2.32 3.14
N GLN A 195 1.66 -2.10 3.90
CA GLN A 195 0.31 -2.38 3.46
C GLN A 195 -0.16 -1.37 2.41
N THR A 196 -0.13 -0.06 2.72
CA THR A 196 -0.80 0.96 1.90
C THR A 196 0.11 2.12 1.45
N ALA A 197 -0.36 2.86 0.45
CA ALA A 197 0.37 3.95 -0.19
C ALA A 197 0.50 5.20 0.69
N PHE A 198 1.64 5.92 0.59
CA PHE A 198 1.88 7.20 1.27
C PHE A 198 1.33 8.41 0.50
N CYS A 199 0.32 8.21 -0.33
CA CYS A 199 -0.41 9.27 -1.02
C CYS A 199 -1.85 8.87 -1.30
N GLY A 200 -2.73 9.86 -1.48
CA GLY A 200 -4.12 9.67 -1.86
C GLY A 200 -4.31 9.69 -3.38
N ALA A 201 -3.92 8.61 -4.07
CA ALA A 201 -4.06 8.52 -5.52
C ALA A 201 -5.48 8.19 -6.00
N VAL A 202 -6.40 7.85 -5.10
CA VAL A 202 -7.76 7.45 -5.44
C VAL A 202 -8.72 8.63 -5.35
N HIS A 203 -9.30 9.03 -6.48
CA HIS A 203 -10.29 10.10 -6.57
C HIS A 203 -11.72 9.61 -6.76
N LEU A 204 -11.91 8.50 -7.52
CA LEU A 204 -13.22 7.87 -7.69
C LEU A 204 -13.21 6.51 -6.99
N HIS A 205 -14.26 6.23 -6.22
CA HIS A 205 -14.25 5.19 -5.23
C HIS A 205 -15.49 4.28 -5.35
N GLY A 206 -15.27 3.05 -5.77
CA GLY A 206 -16.30 2.05 -5.98
C GLY A 206 -17.00 2.13 -7.34
N ASN A 207 -17.29 3.33 -7.82
CA ASN A 207 -17.86 3.57 -9.14
C ASN A 207 -17.45 4.95 -9.68
N PRO A 208 -17.56 5.20 -11.01
CA PRO A 208 -17.10 6.44 -11.63
C PRO A 208 -17.84 7.72 -11.19
N ASN A 209 -18.98 7.59 -10.52
CA ASN A 209 -19.78 8.74 -10.08
C ASN A 209 -19.56 9.10 -8.60
N ASN A 210 -18.77 8.29 -7.88
CA ASN A 210 -18.51 8.51 -6.46
C ASN A 210 -17.14 9.14 -6.25
N ARG A 211 -17.08 10.47 -6.31
CA ARG A 211 -15.87 11.23 -6.06
C ARG A 211 -15.65 11.46 -4.57
N LEU A 212 -14.43 11.20 -4.14
CA LEU A 212 -13.90 11.64 -2.87
C LEU A 212 -12.89 12.78 -3.10
N LEU A 213 -12.93 13.78 -2.23
CA LEU A 213 -11.90 14.83 -2.18
C LEU A 213 -10.65 14.29 -1.50
N ALA A 214 -10.82 13.45 -0.48
CA ALA A 214 -9.73 12.72 0.16
C ALA A 214 -10.22 11.40 0.77
N ASP A 215 -9.32 10.42 0.79
CA ASP A 215 -9.46 9.17 1.52
C ASP A 215 -8.35 9.09 2.57
N LEU A 216 -8.73 9.05 3.86
CA LEU A 216 -7.79 9.07 4.98
C LEU A 216 -7.24 7.69 5.31
N ASP A 217 -7.70 6.66 4.63
CA ASP A 217 -7.20 5.31 4.82
C ASP A 217 -5.77 5.17 4.30
N CYS A 218 -5.41 5.84 3.21
CA CYS A 218 -4.04 5.86 2.72
C CYS A 218 -3.06 6.49 3.73
N ASN A 219 -1.78 6.13 3.65
CA ASN A 219 -0.71 6.68 4.49
C ASN A 219 -0.27 8.11 4.10
N GLY A 220 -0.95 8.73 3.14
CA GLY A 220 -0.85 10.17 2.91
C GLY A 220 -1.41 11.01 4.07
N TRP A 221 -2.27 10.41 4.90
CA TRP A 221 -2.78 10.99 6.14
C TRP A 221 -2.38 10.13 7.34
N PRO A 222 -2.01 10.73 8.49
CA PRO A 222 -1.76 12.16 8.74
C PRO A 222 -0.53 12.69 7.99
N GLN A 223 -0.63 13.89 7.43
CA GLN A 223 0.37 14.40 6.47
C GLN A 223 1.75 14.61 7.09
N THR A 224 1.84 15.22 8.29
CA THR A 224 3.12 15.46 8.97
C THR A 224 3.84 14.16 9.33
N PRO A 225 3.22 13.15 9.95
CA PRO A 225 3.83 11.81 10.12
C PRO A 225 4.22 11.14 8.81
N SER A 226 3.38 11.26 7.77
CA SER A 226 3.68 10.72 6.44
C SER A 226 4.96 11.30 5.86
N ARG A 227 5.13 12.62 5.90
CA ARG A 227 6.36 13.30 5.45
C ARG A 227 7.60 12.88 6.23
N ARG A 228 7.47 12.60 7.56
CA ARG A 228 8.60 12.05 8.34
C ARG A 228 8.99 10.67 7.84
N ALA A 229 8.02 9.78 7.63
CA ALA A 229 8.27 8.43 7.10
C ALA A 229 8.93 8.49 5.72
N LEU A 230 8.39 9.30 4.79
CA LEU A 230 8.96 9.51 3.46
C LEU A 230 10.40 10.06 3.52
N SER A 231 10.70 10.94 4.48
CA SER A 231 12.05 11.45 4.68
C SER A 231 13.05 10.36 5.09
N LEU A 232 12.61 9.41 5.93
CA LEU A 232 13.43 8.26 6.32
C LEU A 232 13.64 7.28 5.17
N ILE A 233 12.60 7.02 4.37
CA ILE A 233 12.68 6.18 3.17
C ILE A 233 13.62 6.81 2.14
N ARG A 234 13.53 8.12 1.91
CA ARG A 234 14.45 8.87 1.05
C ARG A 234 15.90 8.78 1.55
N LYS A 235 16.12 8.97 2.86
CA LYS A 235 17.44 8.86 3.48
C LYS A 235 18.06 7.48 3.24
N ALA A 236 17.23 6.43 3.23
CA ALA A 236 17.63 5.08 2.90
C ALA A 236 17.89 4.85 1.40
N GLN A 237 17.59 5.82 0.53
CA GLN A 237 17.60 5.65 -0.94
C GLN A 237 16.72 4.46 -1.38
N ALA A 238 15.66 4.19 -0.65
CA ALA A 238 14.78 3.05 -0.86
C ALA A 238 13.57 3.44 -1.71
N VAL A 239 13.04 2.46 -2.44
CA VAL A 239 11.70 2.54 -3.02
C VAL A 239 10.69 1.96 -2.05
N HIS A 240 9.44 2.39 -2.16
CA HIS A 240 8.32 1.86 -1.39
C HIS A 240 7.44 0.97 -2.27
N LEU A 241 7.14 -0.23 -1.80
CA LEU A 241 6.25 -1.20 -2.46
C LEU A 241 5.08 -1.52 -1.52
N CYS A 242 3.86 -1.42 -2.02
CA CYS A 242 2.65 -1.63 -1.22
C CYS A 242 1.45 -2.10 -2.05
N GLY A 243 0.30 -2.27 -1.41
CA GLY A 243 -0.98 -2.69 -1.98
C GLY A 243 -2.16 -1.83 -1.51
N ASP A 244 -3.23 -2.47 -1.05
CA ASP A 244 -4.42 -1.92 -0.40
C ASP A 244 -5.32 -1.04 -1.30
N GLN A 245 -4.75 -0.09 -2.01
CA GLN A 245 -5.51 0.95 -2.72
C GLN A 245 -6.30 0.46 -3.94
N HIS A 246 -6.20 -0.81 -4.34
CA HIS A 246 -6.87 -1.40 -5.51
C HIS A 246 -6.62 -0.65 -6.83
N LEU A 247 -5.60 0.18 -6.87
CA LEU A 247 -5.20 0.98 -8.02
C LEU A 247 -3.69 0.92 -8.17
N ALA A 248 -3.22 0.37 -9.27
CA ALA A 248 -1.79 0.39 -9.55
C ALA A 248 -1.36 1.82 -9.90
N VAL A 249 -0.32 2.30 -9.20
CA VAL A 249 0.31 3.59 -9.48
C VAL A 249 1.82 3.52 -9.25
N VAL A 250 2.57 4.25 -10.05
CA VAL A 250 3.94 4.64 -9.75
C VAL A 250 3.98 6.14 -9.55
N VAL A 251 4.47 6.55 -8.39
CA VAL A 251 4.62 7.96 -8.03
C VAL A 251 6.03 8.24 -7.57
N GLN A 252 6.50 9.46 -7.79
CA GLN A 252 7.57 10.02 -6.98
C GLN A 252 6.93 10.97 -5.95
N HIS A 253 7.11 10.65 -4.68
CA HIS A 253 6.56 11.47 -3.60
C HIS A 253 7.27 12.82 -3.52
N GLY A 254 6.53 13.85 -3.07
CA GLY A 254 7.10 15.13 -2.67
C GLY A 254 7.04 15.27 -1.15
N ILE A 255 8.15 15.68 -0.54
CA ILE A 255 8.24 15.96 0.91
C ILE A 255 8.08 17.47 1.13
N GLN A 256 8.94 18.27 0.54
CA GLN A 256 8.87 19.75 0.52
C GLN A 256 8.46 20.23 -0.86
N GLU A 257 9.07 19.68 -1.91
CA GLU A 257 8.80 19.97 -3.30
C GLU A 257 8.44 18.71 -4.09
N HIS A 258 7.91 18.88 -5.30
CA HIS A 258 7.72 17.73 -6.20
C HIS A 258 9.09 17.10 -6.52
N GLY A 259 9.14 15.77 -6.56
CA GLY A 259 10.33 15.03 -6.95
C GLY A 259 11.45 14.95 -5.90
N ASP A 260 11.24 15.46 -4.68
CA ASP A 260 12.25 15.42 -3.63
C ASP A 260 12.12 14.24 -2.65
N GLY A 261 11.16 13.36 -2.88
CA GLY A 261 10.92 12.16 -2.07
C GLY A 261 11.24 10.85 -2.78
N PRO A 262 10.99 9.71 -2.13
CA PRO A 262 11.22 8.39 -2.70
C PRO A 262 10.18 8.04 -3.78
N TYR A 263 10.53 7.06 -4.63
CA TYR A 263 9.56 6.43 -5.51
C TYR A 263 8.70 5.43 -4.73
N GLY A 264 7.41 5.38 -5.09
CA GLY A 264 6.44 4.41 -4.57
C GLY A 264 5.77 3.67 -5.72
N PHE A 265 5.65 2.36 -5.58
CA PHE A 265 4.86 1.50 -6.44
C PHE A 265 3.77 0.81 -5.63
N THR A 266 2.53 1.19 -5.88
CA THR A 266 1.36 0.48 -5.37
C THR A 266 0.94 -0.55 -6.41
N GLY A 267 0.94 -1.82 -6.03
CA GLY A 267 0.52 -2.92 -6.91
C GLY A 267 -0.99 -2.90 -7.18
N PRO A 268 -1.43 -3.47 -8.30
CA PRO A 268 -2.86 -3.66 -8.55
C PRO A 268 -3.42 -4.72 -7.60
N ALA A 269 -4.75 -4.71 -7.40
CA ALA A 269 -5.42 -5.85 -6.78
C ALA A 269 -5.23 -7.11 -7.64
N LEU A 270 -4.96 -8.24 -7.01
CA LEU A 270 -4.88 -9.53 -7.72
C LEU A 270 -6.21 -9.89 -8.38
N VAL A 271 -7.31 -9.61 -7.68
CA VAL A 271 -8.68 -9.75 -8.17
C VAL A 271 -9.53 -8.64 -7.56
N ASN A 272 -9.90 -7.68 -8.37
CA ASN A 272 -10.90 -6.68 -8.01
C ASN A 272 -12.30 -7.25 -8.33
N THR A 273 -13.18 -7.31 -7.36
CA THR A 273 -14.49 -7.92 -7.64
C THR A 273 -15.44 -6.97 -8.36
N ILE A 274 -15.92 -5.95 -7.66
CA ILE A 274 -16.88 -4.98 -8.21
C ILE A 274 -16.56 -3.55 -7.73
N TYR A 275 -15.39 -3.33 -7.15
CA TYR A 275 -15.08 -2.11 -6.44
C TYR A 275 -13.87 -1.42 -7.09
N GLY A 276 -14.13 -0.61 -8.12
CA GLY A 276 -13.07 0.12 -8.83
C GLY A 276 -12.51 1.30 -8.03
N ARG A 277 -11.29 1.66 -8.38
CA ARG A 277 -10.61 2.87 -7.92
C ARG A 277 -9.99 3.55 -9.13
N TRP A 278 -10.00 4.89 -9.16
CA TRP A 278 -9.44 5.64 -10.29
C TRP A 278 -8.62 6.82 -9.80
N TRP A 279 -7.47 6.99 -10.42
CA TRP A 279 -6.78 8.26 -10.49
C TRP A 279 -7.50 9.15 -11.51
N HIS A 280 -8.10 10.23 -11.03
CA HIS A 280 -8.88 11.15 -11.86
C HIS A 280 -8.82 12.56 -11.24
N PRO A 281 -7.68 13.28 -11.36
CA PRO A 281 -7.53 14.60 -10.79
C PRO A 281 -8.56 15.58 -11.40
N GLU A 282 -9.05 16.53 -10.59
CA GLU A 282 -9.96 17.58 -11.08
C GLU A 282 -9.24 18.60 -11.94
N ASP A 283 -8.02 18.95 -11.55
CA ASP A 283 -7.14 19.76 -12.37
C ASP A 283 -6.40 18.84 -13.36
N GLU A 284 -6.87 18.82 -14.58
CA GLU A 284 -6.25 18.06 -15.69
C GLU A 284 -4.91 18.68 -16.13
N LYS A 285 -4.55 19.85 -15.60
CA LYS A 285 -3.29 20.48 -15.88
C LYS A 285 -2.24 19.98 -14.92
N ALA A 286 -1.56 18.91 -15.33
CA ALA A 286 -0.32 18.51 -14.69
C ALA A 286 0.71 19.62 -14.76
N GLY A 287 1.58 19.73 -13.78
CA GLY A 287 2.83 20.46 -13.89
C GLY A 287 3.75 19.87 -14.97
N PRO A 288 5.07 20.09 -14.92
CA PRO A 288 6.00 19.47 -15.86
C PRO A 288 5.81 17.97 -15.88
N ASN A 289 5.42 17.43 -17.04
CA ASN A 289 5.16 16.00 -17.17
C ASN A 289 6.50 15.23 -17.14
N PRO A 290 6.80 14.40 -16.10
CA PRO A 290 8.03 13.63 -16.03
C PRO A 290 8.08 12.47 -17.04
N VAL A 291 6.93 12.13 -17.68
CA VAL A 291 6.83 11.09 -18.68
C VAL A 291 6.16 11.66 -19.94
N PRO A 292 6.85 12.52 -20.72
CA PRO A 292 6.27 13.25 -21.85
C PRO A 292 5.66 12.34 -22.94
N GLU A 293 6.24 11.16 -23.15
CA GLU A 293 5.80 10.19 -24.14
C GLU A 293 4.70 9.24 -23.64
N SER A 294 4.27 9.39 -22.36
CA SER A 294 3.24 8.53 -21.80
C SER A 294 1.90 8.71 -22.51
N PRO A 295 1.21 7.61 -22.87
CA PRO A 295 -0.15 7.67 -23.39
C PRO A 295 -1.19 8.07 -22.33
N LEU A 296 -0.79 8.15 -21.06
CA LEU A 296 -1.67 8.45 -19.93
C LEU A 296 -1.86 9.96 -19.79
N PRO A 297 -3.11 10.46 -19.77
CA PRO A 297 -3.37 11.91 -19.79
C PRO A 297 -2.99 12.64 -18.52
N TRP A 298 -2.95 11.95 -17.37
CA TRP A 298 -2.75 12.56 -16.05
C TRP A 298 -1.44 12.12 -15.39
N THR A 299 -0.33 12.21 -16.12
CA THR A 299 1.03 12.08 -15.58
C THR A 299 1.62 13.47 -15.33
N GLY A 300 2.54 13.57 -14.36
CA GLY A 300 3.19 14.83 -13.98
C GLY A 300 2.94 15.20 -12.54
N ASP A 301 3.14 16.49 -12.24
CA ASP A 301 3.13 17.02 -10.88
C ASP A 301 1.72 17.42 -10.44
N PHE A 302 1.24 16.76 -9.38
CA PHE A 302 -0.07 17.00 -8.78
C PHE A 302 0.04 17.16 -7.26
N LYS A 303 -1.06 17.60 -6.68
CA LYS A 303 -1.33 17.41 -5.26
C LYS A 303 -2.50 16.43 -5.12
N ASP A 304 -2.35 15.50 -4.19
CA ASP A 304 -3.48 14.64 -3.82
C ASP A 304 -4.53 15.42 -3.00
N GLY A 305 -5.65 14.78 -2.72
CA GLY A 305 -6.72 15.36 -1.93
C GLY A 305 -6.33 15.75 -0.50
N LEU A 306 -5.20 15.27 0.00
CA LEU A 306 -4.62 15.61 1.30
C LEU A 306 -3.64 16.79 1.23
N GLY A 307 -3.42 17.31 0.01
CA GLY A 307 -2.46 18.39 -0.25
C GLY A 307 -1.01 17.93 -0.32
N ASN A 308 -0.73 16.62 -0.31
CA ASN A 308 0.61 16.09 -0.51
C ASN A 308 1.03 16.25 -1.97
N LYS A 309 2.27 16.64 -2.19
CA LYS A 309 2.87 16.72 -3.51
C LYS A 309 3.22 15.30 -4.01
N LEU A 310 2.95 15.02 -5.25
CA LEU A 310 3.38 13.81 -5.94
C LEU A 310 3.56 14.07 -7.43
N SER A 311 4.50 13.35 -8.05
CA SER A 311 4.63 13.27 -9.50
C SER A 311 4.12 11.90 -9.93
N MET A 312 2.98 11.86 -10.64
CA MET A 312 2.38 10.64 -11.16
C MET A 312 3.14 10.21 -12.41
N LEU A 313 3.70 9.00 -12.38
CA LEU A 313 4.49 8.45 -13.49
C LEU A 313 3.68 7.47 -14.32
N ALA A 314 2.93 6.58 -13.68
CA ALA A 314 2.04 5.62 -14.33
C ALA A 314 0.87 5.27 -13.40
N TYR A 315 -0.26 4.87 -14.00
CA TYR A 315 -1.43 4.38 -13.28
C TYR A 315 -2.26 3.45 -14.16
N ALA A 316 -3.06 2.57 -13.56
CA ALA A 316 -3.91 1.63 -14.29
C ALA A 316 -5.38 1.76 -13.85
N ASN A 317 -6.10 2.71 -14.47
CA ASN A 317 -7.51 2.90 -14.20
C ASN A 317 -8.35 1.76 -14.81
N PRO A 318 -9.38 1.26 -14.10
CA PRO A 318 -10.38 0.39 -14.72
C PRO A 318 -11.11 1.08 -15.89
N GLU A 319 -11.30 0.36 -17.00
CA GLU A 319 -12.15 0.81 -18.09
C GLU A 319 -13.63 0.53 -17.82
N ASP A 320 -13.92 -0.67 -17.28
CA ASP A 320 -15.26 -1.14 -16.95
C ASP A 320 -15.21 -2.17 -15.82
N ILE A 321 -15.73 -1.82 -14.66
CA ILE A 321 -15.75 -2.72 -13.49
C ILE A 321 -16.74 -3.90 -13.62
N SER A 322 -17.67 -3.84 -14.56
CA SER A 322 -18.60 -4.94 -14.85
C SER A 322 -17.96 -6.07 -15.66
N ASP A 323 -16.94 -5.75 -16.45
CA ASP A 323 -16.14 -6.71 -17.21
C ASP A 323 -14.86 -7.08 -16.46
N GLU A 324 -14.71 -8.34 -16.06
CA GLU A 324 -13.53 -8.81 -15.32
C GLU A 324 -12.19 -8.60 -16.06
N ARG A 325 -12.22 -8.46 -17.38
CA ARG A 325 -11.02 -8.20 -18.19
C ARG A 325 -10.60 -6.73 -18.20
N LYS A 326 -11.46 -5.85 -17.70
CA LYS A 326 -11.31 -4.39 -17.74
C LYS A 326 -11.26 -3.72 -16.36
N ARG A 327 -11.20 -4.54 -15.29
CA ARG A 327 -11.18 -4.07 -13.90
C ARG A 327 -9.82 -3.57 -13.42
N SER A 328 -8.79 -3.66 -14.24
CA SER A 328 -7.40 -3.41 -13.85
C SER A 328 -6.87 -4.34 -12.76
N ASP A 329 -7.40 -5.58 -12.70
CA ASP A 329 -6.83 -6.67 -11.92
C ASP A 329 -5.48 -7.07 -12.49
N GLY A 330 -4.53 -7.45 -11.61
CA GLY A 330 -3.23 -7.84 -12.10
C GLY A 330 -2.20 -8.07 -11.01
N PHE A 331 -0.94 -7.91 -11.39
CA PHE A 331 0.20 -8.00 -10.48
C PHE A 331 1.32 -7.08 -10.93
N GLY A 332 2.14 -6.67 -9.98
CA GLY A 332 3.31 -5.86 -10.22
C GLY A 332 4.60 -6.67 -10.18
N ILE A 333 5.62 -6.22 -10.89
CA ILE A 333 7.00 -6.72 -10.79
C ILE A 333 7.92 -5.53 -10.52
N ALA A 334 8.80 -5.67 -9.54
CA ALA A 334 9.91 -4.73 -9.29
C ALA A 334 11.22 -5.46 -9.57
N ARG A 335 11.98 -5.03 -10.58
CA ARG A 335 13.28 -5.61 -10.96
C ARG A 335 14.40 -4.75 -10.43
N PHE A 336 15.18 -5.31 -9.54
CA PHE A 336 16.37 -4.66 -8.95
C PHE A 336 17.62 -5.06 -9.72
N ASN A 337 18.18 -4.14 -10.48
CA ASN A 337 19.46 -4.35 -11.18
C ASN A 337 20.60 -3.75 -10.36
N LYS A 338 21.26 -4.59 -9.58
CA LYS A 338 22.39 -4.21 -8.70
C LYS A 338 23.64 -3.75 -9.44
N THR A 339 23.79 -4.09 -10.72
CA THR A 339 24.95 -3.69 -11.53
C THR A 339 24.80 -2.26 -12.05
N THR A 340 23.59 -1.86 -12.41
CA THR A 340 23.29 -0.53 -12.96
C THR A 340 22.68 0.41 -11.94
N ASP A 341 22.38 -0.09 -10.73
CA ASP A 341 21.68 0.63 -9.67
C ASP A 341 20.29 1.16 -10.11
N GLN A 342 19.60 0.34 -10.90
CA GLN A 342 18.29 0.69 -11.47
C GLN A 342 17.20 -0.23 -10.94
N ILE A 343 16.00 0.32 -10.79
CA ILE A 343 14.78 -0.42 -10.47
C ILE A 343 13.78 -0.17 -11.59
N THR A 344 13.26 -1.25 -12.17
CA THR A 344 12.19 -1.20 -13.18
C THR A 344 10.90 -1.70 -12.55
N PHE A 345 9.83 -0.94 -12.70
CA PHE A 345 8.49 -1.36 -12.30
C PHE A 345 7.69 -1.78 -13.53
N GLU A 346 7.06 -2.95 -13.47
CA GLU A 346 6.18 -3.48 -14.48
C GLU A 346 4.80 -3.74 -13.85
N CYS A 347 3.75 -3.51 -14.61
CA CYS A 347 2.38 -3.79 -14.15
C CYS A 347 1.61 -4.58 -15.22
N TRP A 348 1.21 -5.79 -14.87
CA TRP A 348 0.66 -6.77 -15.77
C TRP A 348 -0.82 -7.00 -15.50
N PRO A 349 -1.70 -6.83 -16.51
CA PRO A 349 -3.11 -7.21 -16.40
C PRO A 349 -3.25 -8.72 -16.09
N ARG A 350 -4.26 -9.07 -15.32
CA ARG A 350 -4.54 -10.47 -14.93
C ARG A 350 -4.58 -11.44 -16.11
N PHE A 351 -5.18 -11.04 -17.22
CA PHE A 351 -5.37 -11.88 -18.41
C PHE A 351 -4.33 -11.65 -19.50
N SER A 352 -3.27 -10.89 -19.22
CA SER A 352 -2.17 -10.68 -20.17
C SER A 352 -1.42 -11.98 -20.45
N LYS A 353 -0.70 -11.99 -21.56
CA LYS A 353 0.28 -13.02 -21.91
C LYS A 353 1.66 -12.39 -21.79
N VAL A 354 2.38 -12.71 -20.74
CA VAL A 354 3.71 -12.11 -20.48
C VAL A 354 4.74 -12.42 -21.57
N GLU A 355 4.50 -13.45 -22.37
CA GLU A 355 5.34 -13.81 -23.52
C GLU A 355 5.22 -12.81 -24.69
N ASP A 356 4.15 -12.02 -24.71
CA ASP A 356 3.96 -10.99 -25.75
C ASP A 356 4.88 -9.76 -25.48
N GLY A 357 5.58 -9.75 -24.32
CA GLY A 357 6.54 -8.69 -23.97
C GLY A 357 5.87 -7.44 -23.37
N ASP A 358 6.63 -6.34 -23.31
CA ASP A 358 6.23 -5.12 -22.58
C ASP A 358 4.91 -4.51 -23.05
N GLN A 359 4.54 -4.68 -24.33
CA GLN A 359 3.26 -4.20 -24.84
C GLN A 359 2.03 -4.89 -24.23
N ALA A 360 2.21 -6.00 -23.50
CA ALA A 360 1.12 -6.68 -22.80
C ALA A 360 0.92 -6.17 -21.36
N GLN A 361 1.73 -5.21 -20.91
CA GLN A 361 1.52 -4.48 -19.66
C GLN A 361 0.33 -3.53 -19.76
N PHE A 362 -0.08 -2.93 -18.65
CA PHE A 362 -1.04 -1.82 -18.70
C PHE A 362 -0.48 -0.66 -19.51
N PRO A 363 -1.34 0.13 -20.21
CA PRO A 363 -0.87 1.28 -20.98
C PRO A 363 -0.05 2.24 -20.13
N GLY A 364 1.12 2.65 -20.64
CA GLY A 364 2.01 3.61 -19.97
C GLY A 364 3.00 3.00 -18.96
N TRP A 365 3.07 1.70 -18.91
CA TRP A 365 3.99 0.95 -18.05
C TRP A 365 5.15 0.36 -18.84
#